data_e08e09379a817c55ad7d4404baca8a0f
#
_entry.id   e08e09379a817c55ad7d4404baca8a0f
#
_cell.length_a   1.000
_cell.length_b   1.000
_cell.length_c   1.000
_cell.angle_alpha   90.00
_cell.angle_beta   90.00
_cell.angle_gamma   90.00
#
_symmetry.space_group_name_H-M   'P 1'
#
loop_
_entity.id
_entity.type
_entity.pdbx_description
1 polymer ?
#
loop_
_entity_poly.entity_id
_entity_poly.type
_entity_poly.pdbx_seq_one_letter_code
_entity_poly.pdbx_strand_id
1 'polypeptide(L)' 'MPSVVIRIMVAEGDSVQKGDSVIVLTAMKMETTLTAPFPGRVTGINVSVGEKVMPGKILVDIEKKPEDAQ' A
#
# COMPACT_ATOMS: atom_id res chain seq x y z
N MET A 1 12.80 -1.94 12.16
CA MET A 1 11.86 -2.39 13.17
C MET A 1 10.60 -2.89 12.51
N PRO A 2 10.00 -3.94 13.04
CA PRO A 2 8.78 -4.45 12.44
C PRO A 2 7.61 -3.50 12.68
N SER A 3 6.73 -3.44 11.71
CA SER A 3 5.49 -2.68 11.81
C SER A 3 4.32 -3.65 11.73
N VAL A 4 3.16 -3.19 12.17
CA VAL A 4 1.94 -3.99 12.08
C VAL A 4 0.96 -3.25 11.18
N VAL A 5 0.36 -3.99 10.26
CA VAL A 5 -0.66 -3.44 9.37
C VAL A 5 -1.93 -3.25 10.18
N ILE A 6 -2.39 -2.00 10.31
CA ILE A 6 -3.61 -1.73 11.06
C ILE A 6 -4.79 -1.45 10.15
N ARG A 7 -4.53 -1.08 8.90
CA ARG A 7 -5.62 -0.81 7.97
C ARG A 7 -5.12 -0.93 6.53
N ILE A 8 -5.93 -1.51 5.69
CA ILE A 8 -5.68 -1.59 4.26
C ILE A 8 -6.77 -0.76 3.59
N MET A 9 -6.36 0.29 2.87
CA MET A 9 -7.29 1.27 2.33
C MET A 9 -7.73 0.95 0.90
N VAL A 10 -7.14 -0.06 0.28
CA VAL A 10 -7.42 -0.42 -1.11
C VAL A 10 -7.62 -1.92 -1.22
N ALA A 11 -8.15 -2.35 -2.35
CA ALA A 11 -8.32 -3.77 -2.66
C ALA A 11 -7.73 -4.05 -4.04
N GLU A 12 -7.51 -5.33 -4.33
CA GLU A 12 -7.05 -5.73 -5.66
C GLU A 12 -8.04 -5.24 -6.71
N GLY A 13 -7.50 -4.67 -7.77
CA GLY A 13 -8.31 -4.12 -8.85
C GLY A 13 -8.64 -2.65 -8.69
N ASP A 14 -8.36 -2.06 -7.53
CA ASP A 14 -8.63 -0.64 -7.33
C ASP A 14 -7.65 0.21 -8.11
N SER A 15 -8.15 1.34 -8.62
CA SER A 15 -7.29 2.34 -9.24
C SER A 15 -6.86 3.34 -8.18
N VAL A 16 -5.60 3.74 -8.22
CA VAL A 16 -5.05 4.70 -7.27
C VAL A 16 -4.37 5.83 -8.02
N GLN A 17 -4.33 6.99 -7.37
CA GLN A 17 -3.63 8.16 -7.84
C GLN A 17 -2.39 8.36 -6.98
N LYS A 18 -1.42 9.11 -7.51
CA LYS A 18 -0.26 9.46 -6.71
C LYS A 18 -0.71 10.15 -5.44
N GLY A 19 -0.22 9.67 -4.31
CA GLY A 19 -0.56 10.24 -3.01
C GLY A 19 -1.77 9.63 -2.33
N ASP A 20 -2.48 8.71 -3.00
CA ASP A 20 -3.61 8.04 -2.35
C ASP A 20 -3.11 7.12 -1.24
N SER A 21 -3.83 7.12 -0.13
CA SER A 21 -3.49 6.25 0.99
C SER A 21 -3.76 4.80 0.61
N VAL A 22 -2.79 3.94 0.87
CA VAL A 22 -2.87 2.53 0.49
C VAL A 22 -2.96 1.65 1.74
N ILE A 23 -2.02 1.81 2.65
CA ILE A 23 -1.93 0.99 3.86
C ILE A 23 -1.51 1.87 5.02
N VAL A 24 -2.06 1.62 6.19
CA VAL A 24 -1.63 2.28 7.42
C VAL A 24 -0.91 1.25 8.28
N LEU A 25 0.28 1.60 8.71
CA LEU A 25 1.11 0.77 9.56
C LEU A 25 1.32 1.46 10.89
N THR A 26 1.58 0.67 11.93
CA THR A 26 1.96 1.22 13.22
C THR A 26 3.22 0.54 13.70
N ALA A 27 4.10 1.32 14.33
CA ALA A 27 5.31 0.82 14.97
C ALA A 27 5.65 1.77 16.09
N MET A 28 5.84 1.24 17.29
CA MET A 28 6.30 2.03 18.43
C MET A 28 5.47 3.28 18.68
N LYS A 29 4.16 3.14 18.70
CA LYS A 29 3.24 4.24 18.97
C LYS A 29 3.15 5.27 17.84
N MET A 30 3.76 5.00 16.70
CA MET A 30 3.65 5.89 15.54
C MET A 30 2.86 5.20 14.44
N GLU A 31 2.03 5.96 13.79
CA GLU A 31 1.31 5.48 12.63
C GLU A 31 1.93 6.07 11.38
N THR A 32 2.08 5.24 10.38
CA THR A 32 2.63 5.65 9.09
C THR A 32 1.65 5.25 8.01
N THR A 33 1.27 6.20 7.17
CA THR A 33 0.40 5.93 6.04
C THR A 33 1.27 5.81 4.79
N LEU A 34 1.19 4.67 4.14
CA LEU A 34 1.87 4.47 2.87
C LEU A 34 0.95 4.94 1.76
N THR A 35 1.54 5.64 0.81
CA THR A 35 0.77 6.21 -0.30
C THR A 35 1.29 5.65 -1.61
N ALA A 36 0.44 5.72 -2.64
CA ALA A 36 0.84 5.28 -3.96
C ALA A 36 1.86 6.26 -4.53
N PRO A 37 2.98 5.75 -5.07
CA PRO A 37 4.02 6.62 -5.62
C PRO A 37 3.71 7.11 -7.02
N PHE A 38 2.74 6.52 -7.67
CA PHE A 38 2.36 6.87 -9.04
C PHE A 38 0.93 6.39 -9.28
N PRO A 39 0.25 6.95 -10.27
CA PRO A 39 -1.09 6.45 -10.61
C PRO A 39 -1.01 5.06 -11.21
N GLY A 40 -1.93 4.19 -10.82
CA GLY A 40 -1.92 2.84 -11.30
C GLY A 40 -3.07 2.02 -10.76
N ARG A 41 -2.95 0.71 -10.89
CA ARG A 41 -3.94 -0.22 -10.40
C ARG A 41 -3.29 -1.18 -9.41
N VAL A 42 -3.98 -1.47 -8.34
CA VAL A 42 -3.53 -2.44 -7.36
C VAL A 42 -3.69 -3.83 -7.94
N THR A 43 -2.58 -4.55 -8.13
CA THR A 43 -2.60 -5.88 -8.72
C THR A 43 -2.46 -6.98 -7.68
N GLY A 44 -2.01 -6.65 -6.48
CA GLY A 44 -1.92 -7.64 -5.43
C GLY A 44 -1.70 -6.97 -4.08
N ILE A 45 -2.23 -7.59 -3.05
CA ILE A 45 -2.02 -7.16 -1.68
C ILE A 45 -1.38 -8.34 -0.95
N ASN A 46 -0.17 -8.12 -0.46
CA ASN A 46 0.67 -9.19 0.07
C ASN A 46 0.60 -9.30 1.59
N VAL A 47 -0.27 -8.54 2.23
CA VAL A 47 -0.38 -8.50 3.69
C VAL A 47 -1.83 -8.46 4.10
N SER A 48 -2.06 -8.75 5.39
CA SER A 48 -3.41 -8.68 5.97
C SER A 48 -3.38 -7.76 7.18
N VAL A 49 -4.54 -7.24 7.54
CA VAL A 49 -4.67 -6.43 8.74
C VAL A 49 -4.24 -7.27 9.95
N GLY A 50 -3.40 -6.71 10.78
CA GLY A 50 -2.85 -7.39 11.93
C GLY A 50 -1.54 -8.11 11.67
N GLU A 51 -1.10 -8.18 10.43
CA GLU A 51 0.14 -8.85 10.09
C GLU A 51 1.34 -7.99 10.43
N LYS A 52 2.39 -8.62 10.95
CA LYS A 52 3.67 -7.94 11.16
C LYS A 52 4.45 -7.94 9.87
N VAL A 53 5.03 -6.80 9.54
CA VAL A 53 5.83 -6.65 8.33
C VAL A 53 7.19 -6.08 8.68
N MET A 54 8.19 -6.45 7.91
CA MET A 54 9.55 -5.97 8.10
C MET A 54 9.87 -4.91 7.07
N PRO A 55 10.84 -4.02 7.37
CA PRO A 55 11.27 -3.04 6.37
C PRO A 55 11.73 -3.73 5.10
N GLY A 56 11.38 -3.16 3.97
CA GLY A 56 11.76 -3.67 2.67
C GLY A 56 10.80 -4.67 2.05
N LYS A 57 9.80 -5.15 2.81
CA LYS A 57 8.81 -6.05 2.26
C LYS A 57 7.87 -5.27 1.34
N ILE A 58 7.56 -5.85 0.20
CA ILE A 58 6.57 -5.26 -0.70
C ILE A 58 5.18 -5.63 -0.18
N LEU A 59 4.43 -4.62 0.25
CA LEU A 59 3.14 -4.83 0.87
C LEU A 59 2.01 -4.86 -0.14
N VAL A 60 2.10 -4.02 -1.16
CA VAL A 60 1.07 -3.90 -2.19
C VAL A 60 1.78 -3.78 -3.52
N ASP A 61 1.30 -4.52 -4.51
CA ASP A 61 1.78 -4.41 -5.87
C ASP A 61 0.88 -3.46 -6.64
N ILE A 62 1.47 -2.45 -7.22
CA ILE A 62 0.73 -1.47 -8.03
C ILE A 62 1.34 -1.46 -9.41
N GLU A 63 0.51 -1.74 -10.41
CA GLU A 63 0.94 -1.68 -11.80
C GLU A 63 0.76 -0.26 -12.30
N LYS A 64 1.84 0.31 -12.83
CA LYS A 64 1.82 1.67 -13.31
C LYS A 64 0.89 1.78 -14.51
N LYS A 65 0.04 2.79 -14.48
CA LYS A 65 -0.88 3.03 -15.57
C LYS A 65 -0.11 3.54 -16.78
N PRO A 66 -0.33 2.99 -17.96
CA PRO A 66 0.34 3.49 -19.17
C PRO A 66 -0.05 4.94 -19.42
N GLU A 67 0.93 5.75 -19.84
CA GLU A 67 0.68 7.17 -20.02
C GLU A 67 -0.28 7.43 -21.16
N ASP A 68 -0.20 6.64 -22.20
CA ASP A 68 -1.07 6.85 -23.35
C ASP A 68 -2.45 6.25 -23.14
N ALA A 69 -2.73 5.72 -21.98
CA ALA A 69 -4.05 5.20 -21.65
C ALA A 69 -5.02 6.29 -21.19
N GLN A 70 -4.55 7.51 -21.10
CA GLN A 70 -5.42 8.58 -20.70
C GLN A 70 -6.45 8.89 -21.76
#